data_4c2f4816bedbdbe5c9a2926c2ba47adc
#
_entry.id   4c2f4816bedbdbe5c9a2926c2ba47adc
#
_cell.length_a   1.000
_cell.length_b   1.000
_cell.length_c   1.000
_cell.angle_alpha   90.00
_cell.angle_beta   90.00
_cell.angle_gamma   90.00
#
_symmetry.space_group_name_H-M   'P 1'
#
loop_
_entity.id
_entity.type
_entity.pdbx_description
1 polymer ?
#
loop_
_entity_poly.entity_id
_entity_poly.type
_entity_poly.pdbx_seq_one_letter_code
_entity_poly.pdbx_strand_id
1 'polypeptide(L)'
;MLVGEASLPVDRAPRATIVCVHPLPTHGGMMDSHIFRKAAWRLPALAGIAVVRFNTRGTESAAGRSEGAFDQGNAEGLDLQAAVDWVRAHELADPWLVGWSFGADVVMAHGRVPDVQGAILLSPPLRFIAPGQLQKWSADGRPVVALVPELDDFLPPPAARQRFAPVAQAQVIEGAGAKHLWIGEAWVRWVLDHIVAVVAPAVSVPLPTQWTGPHERWNDLPPAHN
;
A
#
# COMPACT_ATOMS: atom_id res chain seq x y z
N MET A 1 3.52 4.94 -20.86
CA MET A 1 4.63 4.55 -19.94
C MET A 1 4.31 5.04 -18.53
N LEU A 2 4.60 4.22 -17.50
CA LEU A 2 4.47 4.63 -16.10
C LEU A 2 5.84 4.93 -15.50
N VAL A 3 5.87 5.90 -14.59
CA VAL A 3 7.02 6.17 -13.73
C VAL A 3 6.84 5.37 -12.45
N GLY A 4 7.85 4.61 -12.05
CA GLY A 4 7.82 3.81 -10.84
C GLY A 4 9.20 3.48 -10.32
N GLU A 5 9.27 3.02 -9.08
CA GLU A 5 10.48 2.62 -8.38
C GLU A 5 10.25 1.31 -7.63
N ALA A 6 11.26 0.46 -7.63
CA ALA A 6 11.31 -0.74 -6.81
C ALA A 6 12.46 -0.64 -5.80
N SER A 7 12.15 -0.85 -4.53
CA SER A 7 13.12 -0.93 -3.44
C SER A 7 13.19 -2.37 -2.95
N LEU A 8 14.37 -2.98 -3.03
CA LEU A 8 14.59 -4.39 -2.78
C LEU A 8 15.53 -4.62 -1.59
N PRO A 9 15.41 -5.75 -0.86
CA PRO A 9 16.46 -6.19 0.05
C PRO A 9 17.78 -6.39 -0.70
N VAL A 10 18.90 -5.96 -0.13
CA VAL A 10 20.22 -5.98 -0.81
C VAL A 10 20.86 -7.37 -0.78
N ASP A 11 20.65 -8.13 0.28
CA ASP A 11 21.41 -9.34 0.62
C ASP A 11 20.61 -10.64 0.53
N ARG A 12 19.34 -10.56 0.15
CA ARG A 12 18.44 -11.71 0.12
C ARG A 12 17.29 -11.52 -0.85
N ALA A 13 16.70 -12.61 -1.29
CA ALA A 13 15.43 -12.56 -1.99
C ALA A 13 14.33 -11.95 -1.09
N PRO A 14 13.41 -11.16 -1.63
CA PRO A 14 12.26 -10.66 -0.89
C PRO A 14 11.42 -11.79 -0.30
N ARG A 15 10.96 -11.62 0.94
CA ARG A 15 10.00 -12.54 1.59
C ARG A 15 8.59 -12.38 1.03
N ALA A 16 8.27 -11.17 0.63
CA ALA A 16 7.03 -10.77 -0.01
C ALA A 16 7.27 -9.48 -0.79
N THR A 17 6.32 -9.10 -1.62
CA THR A 17 6.35 -7.85 -2.38
C THR A 17 5.08 -7.06 -2.09
N ILE A 18 5.18 -5.76 -1.86
CA ILE A 18 4.03 -4.87 -1.85
C ILE A 18 4.03 -3.96 -3.07
N VAL A 19 2.87 -3.84 -3.73
CA VAL A 19 2.62 -2.91 -4.83
C VAL A 19 1.74 -1.78 -4.29
N CYS A 20 2.28 -0.58 -4.25
CA CYS A 20 1.67 0.59 -3.61
C CYS A 20 0.92 1.45 -4.61
N VAL A 21 -0.38 1.67 -4.36
CA VAL A 21 -1.25 2.55 -5.17
C VAL A 21 -1.58 3.81 -4.35
N HIS A 22 -1.09 4.94 -4.83
CA HIS A 22 -1.06 6.20 -4.09
C HIS A 22 -2.44 6.87 -3.91
N PRO A 23 -2.56 7.86 -2.98
CA PRO A 23 -3.76 8.67 -2.81
C PRO A 23 -4.13 9.48 -4.06
N LEU A 24 -5.25 10.22 -3.98
CA LEU A 24 -5.83 10.96 -5.09
C LEU A 24 -4.85 11.95 -5.74
N PRO A 25 -4.49 11.75 -7.03
CA PRO A 25 -3.47 12.55 -7.69
C PRO A 25 -3.85 14.03 -7.82
N THR A 26 -5.12 14.33 -8.01
CA THR A 26 -5.62 15.73 -8.09
C THR A 26 -5.50 16.50 -6.77
N HIS A 27 -5.14 15.82 -5.68
CA HIS A 27 -4.90 16.40 -4.35
C HIS A 27 -3.47 16.13 -3.85
N GLY A 28 -2.53 15.98 -4.78
CA GLY A 28 -1.11 15.81 -4.47
C GLY A 28 -0.70 14.38 -4.10
N GLY A 29 -1.57 13.39 -4.30
CA GLY A 29 -1.22 11.98 -4.16
C GLY A 29 -0.24 11.56 -5.27
N MET A 30 0.83 10.87 -4.88
CA MET A 30 1.85 10.36 -5.79
C MET A 30 2.59 9.19 -5.13
N MET A 31 3.42 8.48 -5.88
CA MET A 31 4.19 7.35 -5.37
C MET A 31 5.09 7.69 -4.18
N ASP A 32 5.49 8.98 -4.04
CA ASP A 32 6.30 9.48 -2.93
C ASP A 32 5.48 10.01 -1.76
N SER A 33 4.17 9.79 -1.73
CA SER A 33 3.34 10.07 -0.55
C SER A 33 3.96 9.40 0.69
N HIS A 34 4.04 10.15 1.78
CA HIS A 34 5.00 9.92 2.87
C HIS A 34 5.03 8.49 3.44
N ILE A 35 3.88 7.80 3.54
CA ILE A 35 3.86 6.40 4.01
C ILE A 35 4.60 5.50 3.02
N PHE A 36 4.32 5.62 1.73
CA PHE A 36 4.91 4.76 0.71
C PHE A 36 6.40 5.03 0.50
N ARG A 37 6.81 6.30 0.59
CA ARG A 37 8.22 6.65 0.59
C ARG A 37 8.95 6.01 1.77
N LYS A 38 8.37 6.10 2.97
CA LYS A 38 8.96 5.48 4.17
C LYS A 38 8.90 3.95 4.14
N ALA A 39 7.85 3.37 3.56
CA ALA A 39 7.78 1.93 3.31
C ALA A 39 8.97 1.48 2.43
N ALA A 40 9.19 2.17 1.30
CA ALA A 40 10.28 1.87 0.37
C ALA A 40 11.67 2.00 1.01
N TRP A 41 11.83 2.93 1.95
CA TRP A 41 13.10 3.14 2.64
C TRP A 41 13.34 2.17 3.77
N ARG A 42 12.29 1.65 4.42
CA ARG A 42 12.41 0.85 5.65
C ARG A 42 12.18 -0.65 5.46
N LEU A 43 11.14 -1.02 4.73
CA LEU A 43 10.70 -2.41 4.68
C LEU A 43 11.70 -3.37 4.03
N PRO A 44 12.44 -2.99 2.97
CA PRO A 44 13.48 -3.86 2.43
C PRO A 44 14.56 -4.20 3.45
N ALA A 45 15.04 -3.23 4.19
CA ALA A 45 16.08 -3.42 5.19
C ALA A 45 15.55 -4.13 6.45
N LEU A 46 14.43 -3.66 7.02
CA LEU A 46 13.94 -4.10 8.33
C LEU A 46 13.13 -5.39 8.27
N ALA A 47 12.39 -5.61 7.18
CA ALA A 47 11.47 -6.73 7.07
C ALA A 47 11.78 -7.69 5.89
N GLY A 48 12.67 -7.32 4.99
CA GLY A 48 12.97 -8.11 3.79
C GLY A 48 11.80 -8.13 2.79
N ILE A 49 11.02 -7.06 2.73
CA ILE A 49 9.87 -6.90 1.83
C ILE A 49 10.28 -6.00 0.66
N ALA A 50 10.02 -6.45 -0.56
CA ALA A 50 10.15 -5.60 -1.74
C ALA A 50 9.01 -4.58 -1.78
N VAL A 51 9.32 -3.33 -2.13
CA VAL A 51 8.33 -2.26 -2.23
C VAL A 51 8.35 -1.68 -3.64
N VAL A 52 7.27 -1.88 -4.37
CA VAL A 52 7.06 -1.32 -5.72
C VAL A 52 6.07 -0.17 -5.61
N ARG A 53 6.49 1.01 -6.04
CA ARG A 53 5.69 2.24 -6.06
C ARG A 53 5.65 2.78 -7.47
N PHE A 54 4.52 3.31 -7.88
CA PHE A 54 4.39 3.91 -9.20
C PHE A 54 3.42 5.10 -9.16
N ASN A 55 3.60 6.02 -10.07
CA ASN A 55 2.64 7.07 -10.37
C ASN A 55 1.59 6.51 -11.33
N THR A 56 0.31 6.59 -10.96
CA THR A 56 -0.77 6.31 -11.91
C THR A 56 -0.75 7.33 -13.04
N ARG A 57 -1.44 7.04 -14.14
CA ARG A 57 -1.53 7.89 -15.34
C ARG A 57 -1.75 9.37 -14.99
N GLY A 58 -0.98 10.23 -15.68
CA GLY A 58 -1.04 11.67 -15.53
C GLY A 58 -0.46 12.22 -14.22
N THR A 59 -0.04 11.35 -13.29
CA THR A 59 0.55 11.77 -12.01
C THR A 59 2.03 12.06 -12.16
N GLU A 60 2.50 13.10 -11.46
CA GLU A 60 3.88 13.56 -11.45
C GLU A 60 4.50 13.45 -10.06
N SER A 61 5.78 13.14 -10.01
CA SER A 61 6.63 13.15 -8.81
C SER A 61 8.02 13.67 -9.16
N ALA A 62 8.94 13.69 -8.21
CA ALA A 62 10.33 14.06 -8.48
C ALA A 62 11.01 13.14 -9.51
N ALA A 63 10.56 11.89 -9.64
CA ALA A 63 11.08 10.92 -10.60
C ALA A 63 10.52 11.09 -12.03
N GLY A 64 9.53 11.97 -12.22
CA GLY A 64 8.91 12.24 -13.51
C GLY A 64 7.39 12.06 -13.50
N ARG A 65 6.81 12.14 -14.70
CA ARG A 65 5.35 12.06 -14.92
C ARG A 65 4.98 10.82 -15.72
N SER A 66 4.00 10.07 -15.23
CA SER A 66 3.37 8.97 -15.98
C SER A 66 2.51 9.51 -17.11
N GLU A 67 2.55 8.84 -18.27
CA GLU A 67 1.73 9.19 -19.43
C GLU A 67 0.24 9.00 -19.16
N GLY A 68 -0.58 9.66 -19.97
CA GLY A 68 -2.04 9.62 -19.85
C GLY A 68 -2.61 10.69 -18.94
N ALA A 69 -3.84 10.50 -18.51
CA ALA A 69 -4.59 11.41 -17.65
C ALA A 69 -5.40 10.65 -16.62
N PHE A 70 -5.61 11.27 -15.48
CA PHE A 70 -6.48 10.76 -14.41
C PHE A 70 -7.89 10.44 -14.93
N ASP A 71 -8.37 9.22 -14.65
CA ASP A 71 -9.65 8.70 -15.14
C ASP A 71 -10.57 8.17 -14.02
N GLN A 72 -10.50 8.82 -12.86
CA GLN A 72 -11.40 8.58 -11.72
C GLN A 72 -11.44 7.12 -11.25
N GLY A 73 -10.35 6.39 -11.38
CA GLY A 73 -10.23 5.01 -10.93
C GLY A 73 -10.56 3.95 -12.00
N ASN A 74 -10.99 4.35 -13.20
CA ASN A 74 -11.33 3.38 -14.25
C ASN A 74 -10.08 2.87 -14.97
N ALA A 75 -9.39 3.74 -15.67
CA ALA A 75 -8.20 3.34 -16.43
C ALA A 75 -6.96 3.13 -15.54
N GLU A 76 -6.95 3.63 -14.31
CA GLU A 76 -5.91 3.34 -13.32
C GLU A 76 -5.81 1.84 -12.99
N GLY A 77 -6.85 1.07 -13.26
CA GLY A 77 -6.80 -0.39 -13.22
C GLY A 77 -5.77 -1.00 -14.18
N LEU A 78 -5.56 -0.40 -15.35
CA LEU A 78 -4.51 -0.83 -16.30
C LEU A 78 -3.12 -0.50 -15.79
N ASP A 79 -2.97 0.60 -15.04
CA ASP A 79 -1.71 0.98 -14.43
C ASP A 79 -1.34 0.02 -13.30
N LEU A 80 -2.32 -0.36 -12.48
CA LEU A 80 -2.16 -1.38 -11.45
C LEU A 80 -1.77 -2.73 -12.06
N GLN A 81 -2.46 -3.15 -13.13
CA GLN A 81 -2.14 -4.40 -13.85
C GLN A 81 -0.69 -4.36 -14.37
N ALA A 82 -0.27 -3.26 -15.00
CA ALA A 82 1.09 -3.10 -15.50
C ALA A 82 2.15 -3.19 -14.38
N ALA A 83 1.87 -2.63 -13.20
CA ALA A 83 2.76 -2.75 -12.04
C ALA A 83 2.86 -4.19 -11.52
N VAL A 84 1.74 -4.92 -11.47
CA VAL A 84 1.75 -6.35 -11.09
C VAL A 84 2.46 -7.20 -12.13
N ASP A 85 2.26 -6.93 -13.42
CA ASP A 85 2.95 -7.64 -14.50
C ASP A 85 4.47 -7.38 -14.46
N TRP A 86 4.88 -6.17 -14.09
CA TRP A 86 6.28 -5.84 -13.86
C TRP A 86 6.86 -6.68 -12.70
N VAL A 87 6.15 -6.78 -11.57
CA VAL A 87 6.55 -7.62 -10.42
C VAL A 87 6.73 -9.06 -10.85
N ARG A 88 5.80 -9.60 -11.62
CA ARG A 88 5.84 -10.96 -12.16
C ARG A 88 7.02 -11.17 -13.11
N ALA A 89 7.25 -10.24 -14.04
CA ALA A 89 8.34 -10.30 -15.00
C ALA A 89 9.73 -10.26 -14.34
N HIS A 90 9.82 -9.70 -13.11
CA HIS A 90 11.05 -9.66 -12.32
C HIS A 90 11.11 -10.76 -11.25
N GLU A 91 10.21 -11.75 -11.32
CA GLU A 91 10.17 -12.91 -10.43
C GLU A 91 10.14 -12.54 -8.93
N LEU A 92 9.53 -11.40 -8.61
CA LEU A 92 9.35 -10.97 -7.22
C LEU A 92 8.19 -11.73 -6.58
N ALA A 93 8.46 -12.34 -5.41
CA ALA A 93 7.54 -13.26 -4.75
C ALA A 93 6.32 -12.54 -4.13
N ASP A 94 5.20 -13.28 -4.07
CA ASP A 94 4.02 -13.02 -3.23
C ASP A 94 3.54 -11.56 -3.22
N PRO A 95 3.10 -11.01 -4.37
CA PRO A 95 2.66 -9.62 -4.42
C PRO A 95 1.38 -9.38 -3.62
N TRP A 96 1.44 -8.42 -2.70
CA TRP A 96 0.30 -7.84 -2.01
C TRP A 96 0.01 -6.44 -2.53
N LEU A 97 -1.24 -6.06 -2.62
CA LEU A 97 -1.61 -4.70 -3.00
C LEU A 97 -1.80 -3.83 -1.75
N VAL A 98 -1.18 -2.65 -1.75
CA VAL A 98 -1.37 -1.66 -0.69
C VAL A 98 -1.93 -0.39 -1.31
N GLY A 99 -3.23 -0.16 -1.14
CA GLY A 99 -3.90 1.03 -1.65
C GLY A 99 -4.13 2.06 -0.55
N TRP A 100 -3.88 3.34 -0.83
CA TRP A 100 -4.17 4.40 0.13
C TRP A 100 -5.20 5.39 -0.44
N SER A 101 -6.28 5.63 0.32
CA SER A 101 -7.37 6.53 -0.08
C SER A 101 -7.91 6.16 -1.47
N PHE A 102 -7.82 7.02 -2.46
CA PHE A 102 -8.15 6.71 -3.86
C PHE A 102 -7.50 5.42 -4.35
N GLY A 103 -6.22 5.19 -3.99
CA GLY A 103 -5.54 3.94 -4.32
C GLY A 103 -6.21 2.70 -3.74
N ALA A 104 -6.87 2.82 -2.58
CA ALA A 104 -7.66 1.73 -2.03
C ALA A 104 -8.89 1.42 -2.89
N ASP A 105 -9.53 2.43 -3.47
CA ASP A 105 -10.64 2.24 -4.39
C ASP A 105 -10.18 1.56 -5.69
N VAL A 106 -9.02 1.97 -6.25
CA VAL A 106 -8.41 1.32 -7.42
C VAL A 106 -8.10 -0.16 -7.13
N VAL A 107 -7.52 -0.46 -5.96
CA VAL A 107 -7.25 -1.84 -5.53
C VAL A 107 -8.55 -2.63 -5.41
N MET A 108 -9.58 -2.10 -4.78
CA MET A 108 -10.85 -2.81 -4.62
C MET A 108 -11.59 -3.02 -5.96
N ALA A 109 -11.45 -2.08 -6.89
CA ALA A 109 -12.08 -2.19 -8.21
C ALA A 109 -11.34 -3.18 -9.13
N HIS A 110 -10.02 -3.20 -9.11
CA HIS A 110 -9.19 -3.84 -10.14
C HIS A 110 -8.15 -4.84 -9.60
N GLY A 111 -7.92 -4.90 -8.28
CA GLY A 111 -6.81 -5.67 -7.67
C GLY A 111 -7.01 -7.19 -7.62
N ARG A 112 -8.13 -7.73 -8.13
CA ARG A 112 -8.34 -9.18 -8.24
C ARG A 112 -7.56 -9.79 -9.41
N VAL A 113 -6.28 -9.49 -9.44
CA VAL A 113 -5.34 -9.97 -10.45
C VAL A 113 -4.79 -11.34 -10.03
N PRO A 114 -4.51 -12.28 -10.95
CA PRO A 114 -3.81 -13.53 -10.62
C PRO A 114 -2.50 -13.27 -9.87
N ASP A 115 -2.10 -14.20 -9.02
CA ASP A 115 -0.89 -14.21 -8.19
C ASP A 115 -0.84 -13.17 -7.06
N VAL A 116 -1.75 -12.21 -7.00
CA VAL A 116 -1.89 -11.29 -5.86
C VAL A 116 -2.42 -12.04 -4.65
N GLN A 117 -1.71 -11.94 -3.53
CA GLN A 117 -2.03 -12.67 -2.30
C GLN A 117 -3.19 -12.05 -1.51
N GLY A 118 -3.38 -10.74 -1.59
CA GLY A 118 -4.43 -10.02 -0.89
C GLY A 118 -4.27 -8.51 -0.99
N ALA A 119 -5.09 -7.77 -0.23
CA ALA A 119 -5.10 -6.32 -0.24
C ALA A 119 -5.03 -5.73 1.18
N ILE A 120 -4.25 -4.68 1.31
CA ILE A 120 -4.20 -3.81 2.50
C ILE A 120 -4.64 -2.42 2.06
N LEU A 121 -5.63 -1.88 2.74
CA LEU A 121 -6.28 -0.63 2.38
C LEU A 121 -6.07 0.40 3.48
N LEU A 122 -5.46 1.52 3.17
CA LEU A 122 -5.23 2.62 4.10
C LEU A 122 -6.30 3.68 3.86
N SER A 123 -7.10 3.99 4.89
CA SER A 123 -8.17 5.01 4.80
C SER A 123 -9.05 4.84 3.55
N PRO A 124 -9.65 3.66 3.28
CA PRO A 124 -10.41 3.41 2.07
C PRO A 124 -11.72 4.23 2.04
N PRO A 125 -11.93 5.17 1.12
CA PRO A 125 -13.16 5.97 1.08
C PRO A 125 -14.31 5.24 0.39
N LEU A 126 -14.02 4.24 -0.44
CA LEU A 126 -14.97 3.44 -1.23
C LEU A 126 -15.92 4.30 -2.11
N ARG A 127 -15.36 5.34 -2.75
CA ARG A 127 -16.11 6.32 -3.55
C ARG A 127 -16.06 6.07 -5.05
N PHE A 128 -14.96 5.47 -5.53
CA PHE A 128 -14.70 5.22 -6.95
C PHE A 128 -14.86 3.73 -7.32
N ILE A 129 -15.58 2.97 -6.50
CA ILE A 129 -15.88 1.55 -6.78
C ILE A 129 -17.32 1.38 -7.26
N ALA A 130 -17.51 0.55 -8.28
CA ALA A 130 -18.82 0.22 -8.77
C ALA A 130 -19.59 -0.68 -7.79
N PRO A 131 -20.94 -0.65 -7.79
CA PRO A 131 -21.74 -1.61 -7.05
C PRO A 131 -21.34 -3.05 -7.37
N GLY A 132 -21.28 -3.91 -6.35
CA GLY A 132 -20.94 -5.33 -6.50
C GLY A 132 -19.45 -5.66 -6.54
N GLN A 133 -18.55 -4.68 -6.57
CA GLN A 133 -17.10 -4.96 -6.56
C GLN A 133 -16.65 -5.60 -5.23
N LEU A 134 -17.20 -5.17 -4.10
CA LEU A 134 -16.90 -5.76 -2.79
C LEU A 134 -17.30 -7.25 -2.74
N GLN A 135 -18.47 -7.61 -3.30
CA GLN A 135 -18.93 -8.99 -3.34
C GLN A 135 -18.00 -9.90 -4.16
N LYS A 136 -17.34 -9.36 -5.17
CA LYS A 136 -16.36 -10.13 -5.95
C LYS A 136 -15.14 -10.49 -5.11
N TRP A 137 -14.70 -9.64 -4.18
CA TRP A 137 -13.64 -9.97 -3.23
C TRP A 137 -14.08 -11.05 -2.25
N SER A 138 -15.34 -11.03 -1.79
CA SER A 138 -15.89 -12.10 -0.96
C SER A 138 -15.84 -13.46 -1.64
N ALA A 139 -16.26 -13.53 -2.89
CA ALA A 139 -16.21 -14.75 -3.69
C ALA A 139 -14.78 -15.23 -3.99
N ASP A 140 -13.83 -14.31 -4.07
CA ASP A 140 -12.42 -14.58 -4.32
C ASP A 140 -11.72 -15.21 -3.10
N GLY A 141 -12.10 -14.82 -1.89
CA GLY A 141 -11.61 -15.38 -0.63
C GLY A 141 -10.26 -14.85 -0.16
N ARG A 142 -9.52 -14.07 -0.98
CA ARG A 142 -8.23 -13.51 -0.59
C ARG A 142 -8.37 -12.50 0.56
N PRO A 143 -7.37 -12.41 1.46
CA PRO A 143 -7.40 -11.49 2.58
C PRO A 143 -7.58 -10.03 2.15
N VAL A 144 -8.40 -9.30 2.88
CA VAL A 144 -8.56 -7.84 2.78
C VAL A 144 -8.42 -7.26 4.17
N VAL A 145 -7.43 -6.39 4.36
CA VAL A 145 -7.22 -5.69 5.64
C VAL A 145 -7.39 -4.20 5.42
N ALA A 146 -8.35 -3.59 6.07
CA ALA A 146 -8.61 -2.15 6.00
C ALA A 146 -8.13 -1.48 7.29
N LEU A 147 -7.11 -0.64 7.19
CA LEU A 147 -6.65 0.23 8.27
C LEU A 147 -7.44 1.54 8.18
N VAL A 148 -8.30 1.78 9.15
CA VAL A 148 -9.26 2.88 9.12
C VAL A 148 -8.98 3.83 10.28
N PRO A 149 -8.65 5.10 10.01
CA PRO A 149 -8.48 6.09 11.06
C PRO A 149 -9.78 6.32 11.83
N GLU A 150 -9.69 6.45 13.17
CA GLU A 150 -10.88 6.78 13.98
C GLU A 150 -11.53 8.08 13.52
N LEU A 151 -10.69 9.09 13.22
CA LEU A 151 -11.12 10.43 12.82
C LEU A 151 -11.06 10.61 11.29
N ASP A 152 -11.49 9.61 10.55
CA ASP A 152 -11.54 9.68 9.08
C ASP A 152 -12.75 10.48 8.63
N ASP A 153 -12.49 11.53 7.82
CA ASP A 153 -13.54 12.42 7.31
C ASP A 153 -14.40 11.78 6.20
N PHE A 154 -13.96 10.67 5.61
CA PHE A 154 -14.63 10.01 4.49
C PHE A 154 -15.38 8.73 4.89
N LEU A 155 -14.73 7.85 5.62
CA LEU A 155 -15.32 6.56 6.02
C LEU A 155 -14.80 6.15 7.41
N PRO A 156 -15.39 6.65 8.50
CA PRO A 156 -14.98 6.28 9.86
C PRO A 156 -15.26 4.81 10.17
N PRO A 157 -14.60 4.22 11.19
CA PRO A 157 -14.61 2.77 11.43
C PRO A 157 -15.99 2.10 11.52
N PRO A 158 -17.02 2.68 12.15
CA PRO A 158 -18.35 2.05 12.16
C PRO A 158 -18.94 1.91 10.76
N ALA A 159 -18.82 2.98 9.94
CA ALA A 159 -19.29 2.95 8.56
C ALA A 159 -18.43 2.02 7.68
N ALA A 160 -17.12 1.97 7.91
CA ALA A 160 -16.24 1.04 7.21
C ALA A 160 -16.62 -0.41 7.50
N ARG A 161 -16.87 -0.79 8.76
CA ARG A 161 -17.34 -2.15 9.12
C ARG A 161 -18.63 -2.51 8.38
N GLN A 162 -19.55 -1.58 8.30
CA GLN A 162 -20.81 -1.78 7.56
C GLN A 162 -20.57 -1.95 6.04
N ARG A 163 -19.70 -1.13 5.45
CA ARG A 163 -19.39 -1.18 4.02
C ARG A 163 -18.63 -2.46 3.64
N PHE A 164 -17.74 -2.95 4.51
CA PHE A 164 -17.00 -4.20 4.29
C PHE A 164 -17.76 -5.45 4.73
N ALA A 165 -18.92 -5.36 5.38
CA ALA A 165 -19.70 -6.52 5.80
C ALA A 165 -19.98 -7.56 4.69
N PRO A 166 -20.15 -7.18 3.40
CA PRO A 166 -20.28 -8.16 2.31
C PRO A 166 -19.00 -8.97 2.01
N VAL A 167 -17.85 -8.58 2.55
CA VAL A 167 -16.55 -9.25 2.33
C VAL A 167 -16.21 -10.02 3.60
N ALA A 168 -16.64 -11.28 3.68
CA ALA A 168 -16.61 -12.08 4.92
C ALA A 168 -15.20 -12.20 5.55
N GLN A 169 -14.15 -12.22 4.72
CA GLN A 169 -12.76 -12.30 5.15
C GLN A 169 -12.11 -10.92 5.43
N ALA A 170 -12.83 -9.81 5.25
CA ALA A 170 -12.27 -8.49 5.50
C ALA A 170 -12.10 -8.23 6.99
N GLN A 171 -10.95 -7.67 7.34
CA GLN A 171 -10.65 -7.18 8.68
C GLN A 171 -10.59 -5.66 8.66
N VAL A 172 -11.36 -5.00 9.51
CA VAL A 172 -11.33 -3.55 9.68
C VAL A 172 -10.63 -3.24 11.00
N ILE A 173 -9.43 -2.69 10.91
CA ILE A 173 -8.57 -2.34 12.04
C ILE A 173 -8.61 -0.82 12.22
N GLU A 174 -9.01 -0.39 13.40
CA GLU A 174 -9.16 1.02 13.75
C GLU A 174 -7.84 1.60 14.28
N GLY A 175 -7.43 2.75 13.71
CA GLY A 175 -6.35 3.57 14.25
C GLY A 175 -6.90 4.64 15.19
N ALA A 176 -6.92 4.36 16.51
CA ALA A 176 -7.49 5.26 17.52
C ALA A 176 -6.75 6.60 17.58
N GLY A 177 -7.45 7.72 17.34
CA GLY A 177 -6.89 9.06 17.26
C GLY A 177 -6.25 9.42 15.90
N ALA A 178 -6.16 8.49 14.97
CA ALA A 178 -5.63 8.77 13.63
C ALA A 178 -6.60 9.58 12.78
N LYS A 179 -6.04 10.35 11.84
CA LYS A 179 -6.76 11.05 10.78
C LYS A 179 -6.42 10.47 9.41
N HIS A 180 -7.20 10.78 8.40
CA HIS A 180 -7.14 10.25 7.02
C HIS A 180 -5.74 10.09 6.44
N LEU A 181 -4.86 11.04 6.69
CA LEU A 181 -3.52 11.06 6.10
C LEU A 181 -2.43 10.40 6.95
N TRP A 182 -2.74 9.85 8.14
CA TRP A 182 -1.76 9.18 9.02
C TRP A 182 -0.51 10.03 9.29
N ILE A 183 -0.71 11.33 9.55
CA ILE A 183 0.41 12.27 9.72
C ILE A 183 1.14 12.02 11.04
N GLY A 184 2.45 11.98 10.94
CA GLY A 184 3.35 11.81 12.07
C GLY A 184 4.01 10.44 12.11
N GLU A 185 5.19 10.39 12.71
CA GLU A 185 6.04 9.20 12.71
C GLU A 185 5.38 8.01 13.43
N ALA A 186 4.64 8.28 14.51
CA ALA A 186 3.93 7.24 15.24
C ALA A 186 2.90 6.51 14.34
N TRP A 187 2.18 7.25 13.51
CA TRP A 187 1.19 6.68 12.59
C TRP A 187 1.83 5.96 11.41
N VAL A 188 2.92 6.51 10.87
CA VAL A 188 3.69 5.81 9.83
C VAL A 188 4.15 4.45 10.34
N ARG A 189 4.75 4.41 11.53
CA ARG A 189 5.19 3.16 12.16
C ARG A 189 4.04 2.19 12.36
N TRP A 190 2.94 2.67 12.92
CA TRP A 190 1.75 1.87 13.14
C TRP A 190 1.25 1.22 11.83
N VAL A 191 1.19 1.99 10.75
CA VAL A 191 0.79 1.46 9.42
C VAL A 191 1.81 0.43 8.91
N LEU A 192 3.11 0.73 8.98
CA LEU A 192 4.15 -0.19 8.50
C LEU A 192 4.18 -1.49 9.31
N ASP A 193 4.01 -1.43 10.62
CA ASP A 193 3.94 -2.61 11.49
C ASP A 193 2.75 -3.50 11.11
N HIS A 194 1.58 -2.92 10.80
CA HIS A 194 0.42 -3.69 10.33
C HIS A 194 0.64 -4.29 8.94
N ILE A 195 1.26 -3.56 8.01
CA ILE A 195 1.64 -4.11 6.71
C ILE A 195 2.55 -5.33 6.91
N VAL A 196 3.59 -5.20 7.71
CA VAL A 196 4.54 -6.29 7.98
C VAL A 196 3.86 -7.48 8.63
N ALA A 197 3.02 -7.26 9.64
CA ALA A 197 2.29 -8.34 10.32
C ALA A 197 1.41 -9.15 9.36
N VAL A 198 0.88 -8.53 8.32
CA VAL A 198 0.05 -9.19 7.30
C VAL A 198 0.88 -9.91 6.26
N VAL A 199 1.87 -9.23 5.65
CA VAL A 199 2.56 -9.76 4.47
C VAL A 199 3.78 -10.60 4.82
N ALA A 200 4.34 -10.45 6.02
CA ALA A 200 5.52 -11.18 6.49
C ALA A 200 5.38 -11.56 7.97
N PRO A 201 4.41 -12.40 8.35
CA PRO A 201 4.05 -12.67 9.75
C PRO A 201 5.19 -13.28 10.60
N ALA A 202 6.24 -13.79 9.95
CA ALA A 202 7.43 -14.28 10.64
C ALA A 202 8.38 -13.15 11.10
N VAL A 203 8.15 -11.92 10.67
CA VAL A 203 8.93 -10.74 11.10
C VAL A 203 8.32 -10.15 12.35
N SER A 204 9.15 -9.96 13.38
CA SER A 204 8.68 -9.36 14.63
C SER A 204 8.33 -7.89 14.46
N VAL A 205 7.20 -7.48 15.04
CA VAL A 205 6.77 -6.08 15.14
C VAL A 205 6.65 -5.71 16.63
N PRO A 206 6.82 -4.46 17.04
CA PRO A 206 7.06 -3.30 16.18
C PRO A 206 8.46 -3.29 15.54
N LEU A 207 8.54 -2.70 14.35
CA LEU A 207 9.82 -2.54 13.65
C LEU A 207 10.77 -1.63 14.45
N PRO A 208 12.10 -1.83 14.31
CA PRO A 208 13.10 -0.96 14.92
C PRO A 208 12.91 0.50 14.53
N THR A 209 13.23 1.41 15.44
CA THR A 209 13.17 2.87 15.20
C THR A 209 14.49 3.45 14.75
N GLN A 210 15.56 2.66 14.83
CA GLN A 210 16.90 3.04 14.42
C GLN A 210 17.48 1.95 13.53
N TRP A 211 18.34 2.35 12.59
CA TRP A 211 19.07 1.44 11.75
C TRP A 211 20.45 1.14 12.37
N THR A 212 20.73 -0.15 12.56
CA THR A 212 22.03 -0.63 13.10
C THR A 212 22.81 -1.46 12.09
N GLY A 213 22.26 -1.66 10.89
CA GLY A 213 22.88 -2.42 9.81
C GLY A 213 23.87 -1.60 8.96
N PRO A 214 24.38 -2.20 7.88
CA PRO A 214 25.26 -1.53 6.94
C PRO A 214 24.64 -0.28 6.33
N HIS A 215 25.46 0.76 6.12
CA HIS A 215 24.99 2.07 5.66
C HIS A 215 24.41 2.03 4.23
N GLU A 216 24.94 1.17 3.39
CA GLU A 216 24.44 0.93 2.02
C GLU A 216 23.02 0.40 1.94
N ARG A 217 22.49 -0.13 3.05
CA ARG A 217 21.10 -0.53 3.20
C ARG A 217 20.23 0.50 3.89
N TRP A 218 20.87 1.61 4.22
CA TRP A 218 20.18 2.66 4.93
C TRP A 218 19.05 3.25 4.08
N ASN A 219 18.01 3.61 4.75
CA ASN A 219 16.85 4.30 4.22
C ASN A 219 16.69 5.64 4.94
N ASP A 220 15.55 5.97 5.51
CA ASP A 220 15.35 7.25 6.19
C ASP A 220 15.48 7.16 7.72
N LEU A 221 15.87 6.02 8.23
CA LEU A 221 16.13 5.87 9.66
C LEU A 221 17.49 6.48 10.01
N PRO A 222 17.60 7.28 11.06
CA PRO A 222 18.90 7.75 11.52
C PRO A 222 19.74 6.56 11.99
N PRO A 223 21.07 6.63 11.86
CA PRO A 223 21.95 5.67 12.48
C PRO A 223 21.72 5.66 14.00
N ALA A 224 21.94 4.52 14.63
CA ALA A 224 21.98 4.47 16.08
C ALA A 224 23.09 5.39 16.57
N HIS A 225 22.78 6.29 17.47
CA HIS A 225 23.80 7.11 18.11
C HIS A 225 24.68 6.21 18.98
N ASN A 226 25.96 6.19 18.68
CA ASN A 226 26.99 5.54 19.49
C ASN A 226 27.22 6.31 20.77
#